data_023d8b18665ff918b1599298d99a935b
#
_entry.id   023d8b18665ff918b1599298d99a935b
#
_cell.length_a   1.000
_cell.length_b   1.000
_cell.length_c   1.000
_cell.angle_alpha   90.00
_cell.angle_beta   90.00
_cell.angle_gamma   90.00
#
_symmetry.space_group_name_H-M   'P 1'
#
loop_
_entity.id
_entity.type
_entity.pdbx_description
1 polymer ?
#
loop_
_entity_poly.entity_id
_entity_poly.type
_entity_poly.pdbx_seq_one_letter_code
_entity_poly.pdbx_strand_id
1 'polypeptide(L)'
;MKLLNKLTLKNLRLNKVRTAVTIIGIMLSAALITVVSGMALSGRQTMIDGQTEWSGNYDVALDIIDTAKIDKIRQNRNVENAFYKERLGFSKATVADNAEYGYAVTAISENAFDGCFKLRLEKGSFPTNSNEAVVTGAFKNTDGKDVKVGDKITLELGVLKGTDGKVLGESELLDLSPKRFKESKITDKKQKTYTITGIIENPNTRELNPSSCFEIYTVSDEKAPVEAIRTKHMNKLYIAYTPQSEGNYLQNTADILGFKADDMSNVSSDEISPEDQQTSGVNGYSFNTTLLAMKGYGGSEGTNVMIFSLAVIIIIIVMLASVFVIRNSFAISITEKTSMYGMLAS
;
A
#
# COMPACT_ATOMS: atom_id res chain seq x y z
N MET A 1 19.72 -34.78 -43.32
CA MET A 1 18.72 -33.81 -42.82
C MET A 1 17.78 -33.26 -43.89
N LYS A 2 18.23 -32.88 -45.09
CA LYS A 2 17.34 -32.30 -46.13
C LYS A 2 16.23 -33.23 -46.64
N LEU A 3 16.42 -34.57 -46.70
CA LEU A 3 15.46 -35.53 -47.20
C LEU A 3 14.30 -35.78 -46.23
N LEU A 4 14.59 -35.90 -44.93
CA LEU A 4 13.59 -36.07 -43.88
C LEU A 4 12.69 -34.83 -43.77
N ASN A 5 13.25 -33.63 -43.82
CA ASN A 5 12.48 -32.39 -43.78
C ASN A 5 11.54 -32.24 -45.00
N LYS A 6 12.02 -32.69 -46.18
CA LYS A 6 11.24 -32.65 -47.41
C LYS A 6 10.06 -33.65 -47.38
N LEU A 7 10.27 -34.84 -46.83
CA LEU A 7 9.23 -35.85 -46.59
C LEU A 7 8.20 -35.39 -45.58
N THR A 8 8.66 -34.79 -44.46
CA THR A 8 7.79 -34.22 -43.42
C THR A 8 6.92 -33.10 -43.98
N LEU A 9 7.52 -32.17 -44.74
CA LEU A 9 6.77 -31.06 -45.38
C LEU A 9 5.73 -31.55 -46.39
N LYS A 10 6.08 -32.60 -47.16
CA LYS A 10 5.16 -33.22 -48.12
C LYS A 10 3.99 -33.90 -47.40
N ASN A 11 4.24 -34.57 -46.30
CA ASN A 11 3.23 -35.25 -45.48
C ASN A 11 2.27 -34.24 -44.82
N LEU A 12 2.80 -33.09 -44.28
CA LEU A 12 2.01 -32.02 -43.75
C LEU A 12 1.09 -31.35 -44.78
N ARG A 13 1.57 -31.22 -46.06
CA ARG A 13 0.77 -30.68 -47.17
C ARG A 13 -0.32 -31.63 -47.64
N LEU A 14 -0.13 -32.95 -47.56
CA LEU A 14 -1.13 -33.95 -47.94
C LEU A 14 -2.29 -34.01 -46.91
N ASN A 15 -2.03 -33.72 -45.64
CA ASN A 15 -3.00 -33.77 -44.55
C ASN A 15 -3.33 -32.36 -44.02
N LYS A 16 -3.72 -31.43 -44.89
CA LYS A 16 -3.88 -29.99 -44.58
C LYS A 16 -4.81 -29.73 -43.42
N VAL A 17 -5.98 -30.34 -43.34
CA VAL A 17 -6.99 -30.12 -42.31
C VAL A 17 -6.43 -30.54 -40.92
N ARG A 18 -5.81 -31.71 -40.84
CA ARG A 18 -5.22 -32.23 -39.61
C ARG A 18 -4.06 -31.37 -39.13
N THR A 19 -3.16 -31.00 -40.03
CA THR A 19 -2.04 -30.11 -39.74
C THR A 19 -2.56 -28.76 -39.22
N ALA A 20 -3.59 -28.20 -39.86
CA ALA A 20 -4.21 -26.95 -39.39
C ALA A 20 -4.83 -27.10 -37.99
N VAL A 21 -5.58 -28.15 -37.70
CA VAL A 21 -6.16 -28.39 -36.36
C VAL A 21 -5.09 -28.53 -35.28
N THR A 22 -3.98 -29.26 -35.57
CA THR A 22 -2.89 -29.42 -34.63
C THR A 22 -2.17 -28.09 -34.37
N ILE A 23 -1.89 -27.32 -35.43
CA ILE A 23 -1.26 -25.98 -35.28
C ILE A 23 -2.17 -25.04 -34.49
N ILE A 24 -3.47 -24.99 -34.84
CA ILE A 24 -4.43 -24.14 -34.10
C ILE A 24 -4.51 -24.57 -32.62
N GLY A 25 -4.55 -25.88 -32.35
CA GLY A 25 -4.54 -26.39 -30.96
C GLY A 25 -3.31 -25.97 -30.18
N ILE A 26 -2.11 -26.07 -30.75
CA ILE A 26 -0.88 -25.62 -30.12
C ILE A 26 -0.87 -24.09 -29.91
N MET A 27 -1.27 -23.33 -30.93
CA MET A 27 -1.37 -21.88 -30.86
C MET A 27 -2.35 -21.41 -29.76
N LEU A 28 -3.54 -22.04 -29.71
CA LEU A 28 -4.54 -21.71 -28.69
C LEU A 28 -4.04 -22.02 -27.28
N SER A 29 -3.36 -23.13 -27.11
CA SER A 29 -2.79 -23.52 -25.83
C SER A 29 -1.69 -22.58 -25.37
N ALA A 30 -0.79 -22.19 -26.27
CA ALA A 30 0.24 -21.22 -25.97
C ALA A 30 -0.37 -19.85 -25.61
N ALA A 31 -1.39 -19.41 -26.36
CA ALA A 31 -2.11 -18.18 -26.05
C ALA A 31 -2.80 -18.23 -24.69
N LEU A 32 -3.47 -19.33 -24.36
CA LEU A 32 -4.12 -19.50 -23.04
C LEU A 32 -3.12 -19.48 -21.88
N ILE A 33 -1.97 -20.15 -22.01
CA ILE A 33 -0.93 -20.12 -20.99
C ILE A 33 -0.43 -18.69 -20.78
N THR A 34 -0.18 -17.96 -21.85
CA THR A 34 0.25 -16.56 -21.79
C THR A 34 -0.80 -15.67 -21.11
N VAL A 35 -2.07 -15.81 -21.48
CA VAL A 35 -3.18 -15.05 -20.89
C VAL A 35 -3.33 -15.35 -19.40
N VAL A 36 -3.33 -16.62 -18.98
CA VAL A 36 -3.47 -17.02 -17.58
C VAL A 36 -2.31 -16.50 -16.75
N SER A 37 -1.08 -16.60 -17.26
CA SER A 37 0.11 -16.07 -16.58
C SER A 37 0.04 -14.55 -16.45
N GLY A 38 -0.36 -13.84 -17.49
CA GLY A 38 -0.55 -12.39 -17.49
C GLY A 38 -1.64 -11.95 -16.50
N MET A 39 -2.77 -12.66 -16.46
CA MET A 39 -3.85 -12.38 -15.50
C MET A 39 -3.41 -12.59 -14.04
N ALA A 40 -2.64 -13.63 -13.76
CA ALA A 40 -2.14 -13.87 -12.40
C ALA A 40 -1.20 -12.74 -11.93
N LEU A 41 -0.29 -12.29 -12.79
CA LEU A 41 0.63 -11.19 -12.49
C LEU A 41 -0.11 -9.85 -12.35
N SER A 42 -1.02 -9.55 -13.28
CA SER A 42 -1.84 -8.32 -13.25
C SER A 42 -2.76 -8.29 -12.04
N GLY A 43 -3.40 -9.41 -11.70
CA GLY A 43 -4.24 -9.54 -10.51
C GLY A 43 -3.46 -9.27 -9.23
N ARG A 44 -2.26 -9.84 -9.10
CA ARG A 44 -1.36 -9.57 -7.97
C ARG A 44 -0.99 -8.09 -7.88
N GLN A 45 -0.63 -7.46 -9.00
CA GLN A 45 -0.29 -6.03 -9.01
C GLN A 45 -1.47 -5.16 -8.58
N THR A 46 -2.68 -5.44 -9.09
CA THR A 46 -3.90 -4.72 -8.69
C THR A 46 -4.17 -4.84 -7.18
N MET A 47 -3.91 -6.01 -6.58
CA MET A 47 -4.05 -6.18 -5.13
C MET A 47 -3.01 -5.38 -4.35
N ILE A 48 -1.76 -5.35 -4.80
CA ILE A 48 -0.68 -4.52 -4.21
C ILE A 48 -1.05 -3.04 -4.29
N ASP A 49 -1.52 -2.57 -5.46
CA ASP A 49 -1.91 -1.18 -5.66
C ASP A 49 -3.10 -0.79 -4.75
N GLY A 50 -4.13 -1.65 -4.67
CA GLY A 50 -5.26 -1.44 -3.77
C GLY A 50 -4.85 -1.43 -2.29
N GLN A 51 -3.95 -2.33 -1.88
CA GLN A 51 -3.42 -2.33 -0.52
C GLN A 51 -2.57 -1.09 -0.24
N THR A 52 -1.79 -0.64 -1.20
CA THR A 52 -1.00 0.59 -1.10
C THR A 52 -1.90 1.82 -0.94
N GLU A 53 -3.02 1.90 -1.65
CA GLU A 53 -4.01 2.96 -1.45
C GLU A 53 -4.66 2.90 -0.06
N TRP A 54 -4.90 1.69 0.47
CA TRP A 54 -5.53 1.48 1.77
C TRP A 54 -4.61 1.73 2.96
N SER A 55 -3.40 1.19 2.94
CA SER A 55 -2.47 1.26 4.08
C SER A 55 -1.33 2.26 3.91
N GLY A 56 -1.10 2.76 2.70
CA GLY A 56 0.09 3.52 2.35
C GLY A 56 1.21 2.64 1.77
N ASN A 57 2.12 3.27 1.04
CA ASN A 57 3.26 2.61 0.41
C ASN A 57 4.49 2.61 1.34
N TYR A 58 4.49 1.70 2.31
CA TYR A 58 5.59 1.53 3.25
C TYR A 58 5.65 0.07 3.73
N ASP A 59 6.80 -0.34 4.26
CA ASP A 59 7.03 -1.69 4.79
C ASP A 59 6.98 -1.73 6.31
N VAL A 60 7.50 -0.68 6.98
CA VAL A 60 7.45 -0.53 8.43
C VAL A 60 7.13 0.91 8.82
N ALA A 61 6.34 1.09 9.86
CA ALA A 61 6.11 2.36 10.54
C ALA A 61 6.78 2.33 11.92
N LEU A 62 7.55 3.36 12.23
CA LEU A 62 8.23 3.56 13.51
C LEU A 62 7.59 4.72 14.26
N ASP A 63 7.24 4.52 15.53
CA ASP A 63 6.76 5.57 16.42
C ASP A 63 7.95 6.39 16.90
N ILE A 64 8.25 7.49 16.22
CA ILE A 64 9.43 8.32 16.46
C ILE A 64 9.27 9.18 17.72
N ILE A 65 10.26 9.14 18.60
CA ILE A 65 10.39 10.01 19.77
C ILE A 65 11.61 10.96 19.67
N ASP A 66 12.51 10.69 18.73
CA ASP A 66 13.69 11.52 18.45
C ASP A 66 13.83 11.78 16.95
N THR A 67 13.45 12.98 16.51
CA THR A 67 13.53 13.37 15.09
C THR A 67 14.95 13.46 14.56
N ALA A 68 15.97 13.62 15.41
CA ALA A 68 17.37 13.63 14.97
C ALA A 68 17.81 12.29 14.35
N LYS A 69 17.07 11.22 14.63
CA LYS A 69 17.34 9.90 14.03
C LYS A 69 16.85 9.79 12.58
N ILE A 70 15.88 10.62 12.15
CA ILE A 70 15.25 10.52 10.82
C ILE A 70 16.27 10.63 9.70
N ASP A 71 17.18 11.60 9.76
CA ASP A 71 18.20 11.80 8.71
C ASP A 71 19.15 10.60 8.63
N LYS A 72 19.52 10.00 9.76
CA LYS A 72 20.34 8.78 9.79
C LYS A 72 19.61 7.60 9.14
N ILE A 73 18.31 7.46 9.40
CA ILE A 73 17.49 6.40 8.82
C ILE A 73 17.37 6.58 7.30
N ARG A 74 17.14 7.81 6.82
CA ARG A 74 17.08 8.14 5.39
C ARG A 74 18.37 7.84 4.64
N GLN A 75 19.52 7.97 5.29
CA GLN A 75 20.83 7.67 4.69
C GLN A 75 21.16 6.18 4.69
N ASN A 76 20.33 5.32 5.28
CA ASN A 76 20.57 3.89 5.26
C ASN A 76 20.37 3.34 3.84
N ARG A 77 21.37 2.59 3.36
CA ARG A 77 21.41 2.04 1.99
C ARG A 77 20.22 1.12 1.64
N ASN A 78 19.57 0.53 2.65
CA ASN A 78 18.45 -0.38 2.49
C ASN A 78 17.12 0.37 2.43
N VAL A 79 17.09 1.67 2.76
CA VAL A 79 15.92 2.53 2.75
C VAL A 79 15.82 3.22 1.40
N GLU A 80 14.71 3.05 0.71
CA GLU A 80 14.38 3.76 -0.52
C GLU A 80 13.74 5.10 -0.22
N ASN A 81 12.74 5.08 0.67
CA ASN A 81 12.02 6.27 1.11
C ASN A 81 11.71 6.20 2.60
N ALA A 82 11.70 7.36 3.24
CA ALA A 82 11.23 7.52 4.62
C ALA A 82 10.36 8.77 4.71
N PHE A 83 9.10 8.57 5.09
CA PHE A 83 8.05 9.57 5.13
C PHE A 83 7.65 9.84 6.57
N TYR A 84 7.78 11.08 7.02
CA TYR A 84 7.42 11.45 8.38
C TYR A 84 5.98 11.97 8.43
N LYS A 85 5.24 11.57 9.47
CA LYS A 85 3.91 12.05 9.81
C LYS A 85 3.89 12.49 11.26
N GLU A 86 3.31 13.66 11.51
CA GLU A 86 3.05 14.15 12.87
C GLU A 86 1.66 14.75 12.99
N ARG A 87 1.02 14.57 14.13
CA ARG A 87 -0.24 15.23 14.46
C ARG A 87 0.07 16.54 15.17
N LEU A 88 -0.16 17.67 14.51
CA LEU A 88 0.09 19.01 15.08
C LEU A 88 -0.92 19.39 16.16
N GLY A 89 -2.12 18.84 16.11
CA GLY A 89 -3.12 19.07 17.14
C GLY A 89 -4.56 19.06 16.61
N PHE A 90 -5.45 19.41 17.52
CA PHE A 90 -6.90 19.45 17.30
C PHE A 90 -7.45 20.84 17.60
N SER A 91 -8.51 21.21 16.94
CA SER A 91 -9.30 22.42 17.22
C SER A 91 -10.78 22.07 17.23
N LYS A 92 -11.58 22.82 17.99
CA LYS A 92 -13.04 22.74 17.95
C LYS A 92 -13.58 23.99 17.25
N ALA A 93 -14.64 23.80 16.48
CA ALA A 93 -15.44 24.90 15.97
C ALA A 93 -16.92 24.62 16.20
N THR A 94 -17.67 25.67 16.47
CA THR A 94 -19.13 25.64 16.51
C THR A 94 -19.65 26.16 15.18
N VAL A 95 -20.34 25.31 14.44
CA VAL A 95 -20.98 25.68 13.16
C VAL A 95 -22.43 26.11 13.41
N ALA A 96 -23.06 26.75 12.41
CA ALA A 96 -24.30 27.48 12.49
C ALA A 96 -25.49 26.81 13.20
N ASP A 97 -25.53 25.51 13.34
CA ASP A 97 -26.62 24.78 14.02
C ASP A 97 -26.25 24.26 15.42
N ASN A 98 -25.30 24.90 16.12
CA ASN A 98 -24.72 24.44 17.38
C ASN A 98 -24.05 23.04 17.30
N ALA A 99 -23.78 22.56 16.11
CA ALA A 99 -22.98 21.36 15.92
C ALA A 99 -21.51 21.70 16.14
N GLU A 100 -20.90 21.08 17.12
CA GLU A 100 -19.44 21.14 17.31
C GLU A 100 -18.76 20.17 16.38
N TYR A 101 -17.84 20.68 15.56
CA TYR A 101 -16.98 19.89 14.70
C TYR A 101 -15.54 19.92 15.20
N GLY A 102 -14.84 18.81 15.00
CA GLY A 102 -13.42 18.74 15.22
C GLY A 102 -12.65 19.09 13.95
N TYR A 103 -11.54 19.76 14.16
CA TYR A 103 -10.48 19.89 13.16
C TYR A 103 -9.25 19.15 13.67
N ALA A 104 -8.60 18.41 12.79
CA ALA A 104 -7.37 17.74 13.08
C ALA A 104 -6.34 18.15 12.03
N VAL A 105 -5.14 18.53 12.46
CA VAL A 105 -4.06 18.93 11.56
C VAL A 105 -2.96 17.93 11.62
N THR A 106 -2.67 17.34 10.47
CA THR A 106 -1.57 16.39 10.26
C THR A 106 -0.54 17.02 9.34
N ALA A 107 0.70 17.03 9.78
CA ALA A 107 1.82 17.39 8.93
C ALA A 107 2.51 16.11 8.43
N ILE A 108 2.85 16.08 7.15
CA ILE A 108 3.53 14.96 6.50
C ILE A 108 4.72 15.47 5.67
N SER A 109 5.71 14.64 5.44
CA SER A 109 6.80 14.95 4.51
C SER A 109 6.24 15.34 3.14
N GLU A 110 6.86 16.31 2.47
CA GLU A 110 6.41 16.79 1.16
C GLU A 110 6.25 15.66 0.14
N ASN A 111 7.18 14.71 0.10
CA ASN A 111 7.13 13.55 -0.77
C ASN A 111 6.12 12.47 -0.34
N ALA A 112 5.50 12.58 0.84
CA ALA A 112 4.53 11.61 1.34
C ALA A 112 3.13 11.78 0.72
N PHE A 113 2.78 12.97 0.24
CA PHE A 113 1.47 13.25 -0.35
C PHE A 113 1.13 12.26 -1.48
N ASP A 114 2.04 12.09 -2.40
CA ASP A 114 1.89 11.14 -3.52
C ASP A 114 2.67 9.83 -3.29
N GLY A 115 3.86 9.90 -2.70
CA GLY A 115 4.76 8.76 -2.55
C GLY A 115 4.24 7.69 -1.59
N CYS A 116 3.77 8.08 -0.40
CA CYS A 116 3.28 7.17 0.63
C CYS A 116 1.77 7.01 0.62
N PHE A 117 1.03 8.12 0.69
CA PHE A 117 -0.41 8.10 0.95
C PHE A 117 -1.27 8.22 -0.30
N LYS A 118 -0.67 8.39 -1.48
CA LYS A 118 -1.37 8.43 -2.78
C LYS A 118 -2.55 9.42 -2.79
N LEU A 119 -2.37 10.59 -2.16
CA LEU A 119 -3.41 11.61 -2.13
C LEU A 119 -3.67 12.15 -3.53
N ARG A 120 -4.94 12.38 -3.87
CA ARG A 120 -5.37 12.87 -5.18
C ARG A 120 -5.92 14.27 -5.06
N LEU A 121 -5.38 15.18 -5.86
CA LEU A 121 -5.88 16.55 -5.94
C LEU A 121 -7.13 16.61 -6.81
N GLU A 122 -8.20 17.23 -6.27
CA GLU A 122 -9.35 17.67 -7.06
C GLU A 122 -9.09 19.05 -7.66
N LYS A 123 -8.45 19.95 -6.89
CA LYS A 123 -8.16 21.34 -7.29
C LYS A 123 -6.91 21.86 -6.60
N GLY A 124 -6.21 22.79 -7.26
CA GLY A 124 -5.06 23.48 -6.70
C GLY A 124 -3.76 22.68 -6.75
N SER A 125 -2.93 22.79 -5.73
CA SER A 125 -1.63 22.12 -5.59
C SER A 125 -1.40 21.61 -4.18
N PHE A 126 -0.50 20.65 -4.02
CA PHE A 126 -0.04 20.25 -2.69
C PHE A 126 0.72 21.39 -2.02
N PRO A 127 0.70 21.47 -0.68
CA PRO A 127 1.45 22.47 0.08
C PRO A 127 2.95 22.24 -0.08
N THR A 128 3.72 23.32 -0.09
CA THR A 128 5.19 23.30 -0.18
C THR A 128 5.88 23.72 1.13
N ASN A 129 5.11 24.23 2.08
CA ASN A 129 5.61 24.66 3.39
C ASN A 129 4.55 24.50 4.48
N SER A 130 4.95 24.64 5.74
CA SER A 130 4.11 24.40 6.92
C SER A 130 3.00 25.46 7.16
N ASN A 131 2.89 26.52 6.36
CA ASN A 131 1.82 27.50 6.43
C ASN A 131 0.79 27.31 5.31
N GLU A 132 1.04 26.38 4.41
CA GLU A 132 0.13 25.95 3.36
C GLU A 132 -0.52 24.63 3.74
N ALA A 133 -1.73 24.40 3.25
CA ALA A 133 -2.44 23.17 3.55
C ALA A 133 -3.40 22.75 2.43
N VAL A 134 -3.72 21.46 2.39
CA VAL A 134 -4.83 20.91 1.62
C VAL A 134 -5.89 20.37 2.54
N VAL A 135 -7.13 20.38 2.06
CA VAL A 135 -8.33 19.90 2.77
C VAL A 135 -9.14 19.00 1.86
N THR A 136 -10.02 18.18 2.42
CA THR A 136 -10.97 17.38 1.63
C THR A 136 -12.09 18.21 1.06
N GLY A 137 -12.75 17.75 -0.01
CA GLY A 137 -13.86 18.47 -0.66
C GLY A 137 -15.07 18.71 0.24
N ALA A 138 -15.27 17.92 1.30
CA ALA A 138 -16.35 18.09 2.28
C ALA A 138 -15.99 19.03 3.43
N PHE A 139 -14.79 19.62 3.43
CA PHE A 139 -14.30 20.48 4.52
C PHE A 139 -15.13 21.77 4.64
N LYS A 140 -15.47 22.10 5.89
CA LYS A 140 -16.12 23.37 6.24
C LYS A 140 -15.20 24.22 7.11
N ASN A 141 -15.19 25.54 6.88
CA ASN A 141 -14.50 26.47 7.76
C ASN A 141 -15.24 26.65 9.09
N THR A 142 -14.69 27.47 9.98
CA THR A 142 -15.27 27.78 11.30
C THR A 142 -16.66 28.42 11.23
N ASP A 143 -17.05 28.97 10.08
CA ASP A 143 -18.38 29.55 9.84
C ASP A 143 -19.36 28.58 9.17
N GLY A 144 -18.95 27.32 8.96
CA GLY A 144 -19.70 26.27 8.27
C GLY A 144 -19.80 26.42 6.75
N LYS A 145 -18.96 27.24 6.14
CA LYS A 145 -18.94 27.49 4.70
C LYS A 145 -17.90 26.57 4.02
N ASP A 146 -18.16 26.27 2.74
CA ASP A 146 -17.21 25.57 1.90
C ASP A 146 -15.93 26.39 1.73
N VAL A 147 -14.80 25.72 1.79
CA VAL A 147 -13.48 26.32 1.64
C VAL A 147 -13.04 26.26 0.18
N LYS A 148 -12.35 27.29 -0.26
CA LYS A 148 -11.81 27.43 -1.61
C LYS A 148 -10.28 27.53 -1.56
N VAL A 149 -9.64 27.17 -2.66
CA VAL A 149 -8.21 27.43 -2.86
C VAL A 149 -7.95 28.93 -2.74
N GLY A 150 -6.97 29.31 -1.93
CA GLY A 150 -6.61 30.68 -1.58
C GLY A 150 -7.19 31.16 -0.26
N ASP A 151 -8.17 30.48 0.33
CA ASP A 151 -8.74 30.84 1.62
C ASP A 151 -7.72 30.66 2.76
N LYS A 152 -7.87 31.46 3.81
CA LYS A 152 -7.07 31.33 5.04
C LYS A 152 -7.95 30.81 6.17
N ILE A 153 -7.41 29.82 6.87
CA ILE A 153 -8.07 29.21 8.03
C ILE A 153 -7.16 29.40 9.24
N THR A 154 -7.68 30.02 10.28
CA THR A 154 -6.99 30.19 11.56
C THR A 154 -7.61 29.29 12.60
N LEU A 155 -6.79 28.42 13.22
CA LEU A 155 -7.20 27.45 14.22
C LEU A 155 -6.42 27.62 15.51
N GLU A 156 -7.08 27.36 16.64
CA GLU A 156 -6.43 27.17 17.93
C GLU A 156 -6.13 25.68 18.15
N LEU A 157 -4.93 25.25 17.73
CA LEU A 157 -4.51 23.86 17.82
C LEU A 157 -4.01 23.52 19.20
N GLY A 158 -4.46 22.42 19.76
CA GLY A 158 -4.02 21.94 21.04
C GLY A 158 -4.10 20.41 21.17
N VAL A 159 -3.77 19.93 22.36
CA VAL A 159 -3.76 18.51 22.72
C VAL A 159 -5.17 18.09 23.14
N LEU A 160 -5.67 17.01 22.54
CA LEU A 160 -6.99 16.46 22.87
C LEU A 160 -6.88 15.52 24.06
N LYS A 161 -7.63 15.83 25.14
CA LYS A 161 -7.71 15.01 26.35
C LYS A 161 -9.12 14.45 26.54
N GLY A 162 -9.18 13.20 26.94
CA GLY A 162 -10.43 12.56 27.31
C GLY A 162 -11.06 13.14 28.59
N THR A 163 -12.22 12.65 28.97
CA THR A 163 -12.92 13.06 30.20
C THR A 163 -12.15 12.68 31.46
N ASP A 164 -11.27 11.69 31.38
CA ASP A 164 -10.35 11.25 32.42
C ASP A 164 -9.09 12.13 32.52
N GLY A 165 -8.94 13.13 31.65
CA GLY A 165 -7.80 14.04 31.60
C GLY A 165 -6.56 13.47 30.90
N LYS A 166 -6.60 12.25 30.42
CA LYS A 166 -5.49 11.63 29.66
C LYS A 166 -5.48 12.12 28.22
N VAL A 167 -4.30 12.21 27.64
CA VAL A 167 -4.13 12.49 26.21
C VAL A 167 -4.66 11.29 25.40
N LEU A 168 -5.53 11.56 24.43
CA LEU A 168 -6.03 10.52 23.53
C LEU A 168 -4.95 10.11 22.54
N GLY A 169 -4.65 8.83 22.49
CA GLY A 169 -3.71 8.22 21.53
C GLY A 169 -4.37 7.92 20.18
N GLU A 170 -3.57 7.44 19.21
CA GLU A 170 -4.04 7.15 17.85
C GLU A 170 -5.17 6.11 17.83
N SER A 171 -5.06 5.04 18.60
CA SER A 171 -6.10 3.99 18.69
C SER A 171 -7.43 4.53 19.20
N GLU A 172 -7.40 5.46 20.16
CA GLU A 172 -8.60 6.08 20.71
C GLU A 172 -9.23 7.10 19.77
N LEU A 173 -8.43 7.69 18.87
CA LEU A 173 -8.91 8.61 17.84
C LEU A 173 -9.61 7.89 16.70
N LEU A 174 -9.20 6.66 16.37
CA LEU A 174 -9.89 5.84 15.37
C LEU A 174 -11.35 5.55 15.76
N ASP A 175 -11.62 5.44 17.08
CA ASP A 175 -12.96 5.21 17.63
C ASP A 175 -13.60 6.51 18.21
N LEU A 176 -13.06 7.67 17.83
CA LEU A 176 -13.54 8.95 18.35
C LEU A 176 -14.92 9.29 17.76
N SER A 177 -15.98 9.01 18.49
CA SER A 177 -17.32 9.44 18.10
C SER A 177 -17.51 10.96 18.27
N PRO A 178 -18.44 11.60 17.53
CA PRO A 178 -18.74 13.02 17.70
C PRO A 178 -19.10 13.38 19.15
N LYS A 179 -19.82 12.52 19.86
CA LYS A 179 -20.14 12.69 21.29
C LYS A 179 -18.88 12.70 22.15
N ARG A 180 -17.99 11.75 21.98
CA ARG A 180 -16.72 11.66 22.74
C ARG A 180 -15.81 12.85 22.43
N PHE A 181 -15.76 13.30 21.17
CA PHE A 181 -15.04 14.51 20.80
C PHE A 181 -15.62 15.76 21.49
N LYS A 182 -16.95 15.90 21.53
CA LYS A 182 -17.64 17.00 22.22
C LYS A 182 -17.32 17.02 23.73
N GLU A 183 -17.28 15.88 24.39
CA GLU A 183 -16.97 15.71 25.80
C GLU A 183 -15.48 15.92 26.13
N SER A 184 -14.58 15.76 25.14
CA SER A 184 -13.14 15.93 25.30
C SER A 184 -12.74 17.39 25.49
N LYS A 185 -11.55 17.64 26.05
CA LYS A 185 -10.98 18.98 26.25
C LYS A 185 -9.74 19.18 25.40
N ILE A 186 -9.58 20.38 24.84
CA ILE A 186 -8.35 20.77 24.13
C ILE A 186 -7.56 21.70 25.04
N THR A 187 -6.34 21.30 25.36
CA THR A 187 -5.39 22.04 26.21
C THR A 187 -4.20 22.52 25.40
N ASP A 188 -3.37 23.38 25.98
CA ASP A 188 -2.11 23.87 25.40
C ASP A 188 -2.28 24.44 23.98
N LYS A 189 -3.30 25.27 23.83
CA LYS A 189 -3.69 25.82 22.53
C LYS A 189 -2.68 26.81 21.99
N LYS A 190 -2.34 26.68 20.71
CA LYS A 190 -1.54 27.62 19.93
C LYS A 190 -2.29 28.00 18.67
N GLN A 191 -2.30 29.30 18.36
CA GLN A 191 -2.94 29.78 17.12
C GLN A 191 -2.03 29.52 15.91
N LYS A 192 -2.59 28.95 14.86
CA LYS A 192 -1.90 28.71 13.59
C LYS A 192 -2.86 29.06 12.43
N THR A 193 -2.31 29.74 11.43
CA THR A 193 -3.04 30.10 10.20
C THR A 193 -2.47 29.31 9.03
N TYR A 194 -3.34 28.72 8.23
CA TYR A 194 -3.00 28.01 7.02
C TYR A 194 -3.62 28.68 5.81
N THR A 195 -2.90 28.79 4.70
CA THR A 195 -3.44 29.12 3.40
C THR A 195 -3.78 27.82 2.68
N ILE A 196 -5.02 27.66 2.22
CA ILE A 196 -5.45 26.46 1.50
C ILE A 196 -4.96 26.54 0.06
N THR A 197 -4.03 25.66 -0.31
CA THR A 197 -3.45 25.59 -1.65
C THR A 197 -4.13 24.57 -2.54
N GLY A 198 -4.84 23.60 -1.96
CA GLY A 198 -5.54 22.59 -2.74
C GLY A 198 -6.68 21.92 -1.99
N ILE A 199 -7.52 21.27 -2.77
CA ILE A 199 -8.61 20.41 -2.32
C ILE A 199 -8.30 19.01 -2.82
N ILE A 200 -8.37 18.03 -1.94
CA ILE A 200 -8.09 16.61 -2.22
C ILE A 200 -9.36 15.78 -2.11
N GLU A 201 -9.39 14.65 -2.81
CA GLU A 201 -10.34 13.57 -2.55
C GLU A 201 -10.22 13.09 -1.11
N ASN A 202 -11.28 12.50 -0.55
CA ASN A 202 -11.17 11.88 0.77
C ASN A 202 -10.11 10.78 0.73
N PRO A 203 -9.10 10.84 1.63
CA PRO A 203 -8.09 9.78 1.66
C PRO A 203 -8.72 8.42 1.94
N ASN A 204 -8.41 7.44 1.10
CA ASN A 204 -8.81 6.05 1.35
C ASN A 204 -7.91 5.37 2.39
N THR A 205 -6.79 6.00 2.73
CA THR A 205 -5.83 5.39 3.63
C THR A 205 -6.24 5.49 5.09
N ARG A 206 -6.22 4.34 5.78
CA ARG A 206 -6.48 4.22 7.22
C ARG A 206 -5.55 5.13 8.05
N GLU A 207 -4.32 5.34 7.58
CA GLU A 207 -3.30 6.10 8.30
C GLU A 207 -3.59 7.60 8.41
N LEU A 208 -4.45 8.13 7.55
CA LEU A 208 -4.77 9.56 7.48
C LEU A 208 -6.22 9.89 7.85
N ASN A 209 -7.11 8.91 8.04
CA ASN A 209 -8.54 9.14 8.20
C ASN A 209 -9.02 8.87 9.64
N PRO A 210 -8.91 9.81 10.58
CA PRO A 210 -9.61 9.74 11.85
C PRO A 210 -11.09 10.12 11.66
N SER A 211 -11.98 9.30 12.16
CA SER A 211 -13.40 9.19 11.82
C SER A 211 -14.33 10.36 12.17
N SER A 212 -13.87 11.42 12.85
CA SER A 212 -14.81 12.43 13.40
C SER A 212 -14.34 13.88 13.29
N CYS A 213 -13.23 14.14 12.59
CA CYS A 213 -12.71 15.50 12.42
C CYS A 213 -12.56 15.85 10.95
N PHE A 214 -12.69 17.12 10.62
CA PHE A 214 -12.22 17.64 9.35
C PHE A 214 -10.68 17.62 9.34
N GLU A 215 -10.11 16.93 8.40
CA GLU A 215 -8.65 16.81 8.28
C GLU A 215 -8.06 17.93 7.43
N ILE A 216 -6.94 18.43 7.93
CA ILE A 216 -6.09 19.41 7.26
C ILE A 216 -4.70 18.77 7.15
N TYR A 217 -4.15 18.74 5.94
CA TYR A 217 -2.81 18.19 5.71
C TYR A 217 -1.86 19.30 5.29
N THR A 218 -0.72 19.38 5.96
CA THR A 218 0.34 20.36 5.68
C THR A 218 1.69 19.69 5.59
N VAL A 219 2.72 20.41 5.17
CA VAL A 219 4.10 19.91 5.14
C VAL A 219 4.68 19.96 6.55
N SER A 220 5.36 18.89 6.95
CA SER A 220 6.08 18.83 8.22
C SER A 220 7.38 19.64 8.16
N ASP A 221 7.63 20.42 9.20
CA ASP A 221 8.95 20.98 9.50
C ASP A 221 9.74 19.96 10.33
N GLU A 222 10.30 18.97 9.64
CA GLU A 222 10.99 17.83 10.25
C GLU A 222 12.21 18.22 11.10
N LYS A 223 12.69 19.45 10.99
CA LYS A 223 13.79 20.00 11.80
C LYS A 223 13.30 20.61 13.11
N ALA A 224 12.00 20.87 13.23
CA ALA A 224 11.43 21.31 14.47
C ALA A 224 11.59 20.19 15.51
N PRO A 225 12.08 20.49 16.72
CA PRO A 225 12.10 19.50 17.79
C PRO A 225 10.66 19.01 17.98
N VAL A 226 10.49 17.70 18.07
CA VAL A 226 9.22 17.11 18.51
C VAL A 226 8.94 17.77 19.86
N GLU A 227 8.05 18.78 19.88
CA GLU A 227 7.64 19.41 21.14
C GLU A 227 7.08 18.30 22.02
N ALA A 228 7.90 17.87 22.95
CA ALA A 228 7.72 16.79 23.90
C ALA A 228 6.38 16.07 23.72
N ILE A 229 6.34 15.12 22.85
CA ILE A 229 5.32 14.12 22.60
C ILE A 229 3.98 14.52 23.20
N ARG A 230 3.29 15.48 22.54
CA ARG A 230 1.97 15.94 22.98
C ARG A 230 0.94 14.83 22.83
N THR A 231 1.30 13.80 22.04
CA THR A 231 0.38 12.75 21.65
C THR A 231 1.15 11.44 21.47
N LYS A 232 0.95 10.52 22.41
CA LYS A 232 1.54 9.18 22.38
C LYS A 232 1.20 8.50 21.03
N HIS A 233 2.21 7.97 20.31
CA HIS A 233 2.09 7.23 19.05
C HIS A 233 1.55 8.00 17.83
N MET A 234 1.63 9.34 17.82
CA MET A 234 1.12 10.12 16.69
C MET A 234 2.21 10.63 15.73
N ASN A 235 3.47 10.42 16.08
CA ASN A 235 4.61 10.79 15.26
C ASN A 235 5.21 9.53 14.68
N LYS A 236 5.00 9.29 13.38
CA LYS A 236 5.42 8.07 12.71
C LYS A 236 6.37 8.36 11.56
N LEU A 237 7.37 7.51 11.44
CA LEU A 237 8.24 7.44 10.27
C LEU A 237 7.90 6.16 9.49
N TYR A 238 7.34 6.32 8.32
CA TYR A 238 7.02 5.24 7.40
C TYR A 238 8.22 4.97 6.49
N ILE A 239 8.73 3.77 6.50
CA ILE A 239 9.92 3.37 5.74
C ILE A 239 9.50 2.40 4.65
N ALA A 240 9.88 2.70 3.40
CA ALA A 240 9.87 1.77 2.30
C ALA A 240 11.31 1.32 2.03
N TYR A 241 11.55 0.03 2.02
CA TYR A 241 12.85 -0.54 1.69
C TYR A 241 13.06 -0.63 0.18
N THR A 242 14.33 -0.67 -0.23
CA THR A 242 14.66 -0.92 -1.63
C THR A 242 14.17 -2.31 -2.05
N PRO A 243 13.80 -2.54 -3.33
CA PRO A 243 13.32 -3.84 -3.80
C PRO A 243 14.27 -5.01 -3.50
N GLN A 244 15.59 -4.74 -3.41
CA GLN A 244 16.59 -5.74 -3.06
C GLN A 244 16.63 -6.07 -1.57
N SER A 245 16.11 -5.19 -0.73
CA SER A 245 16.17 -5.26 0.74
C SER A 245 14.84 -5.63 1.37
N GLU A 246 13.71 -5.48 0.66
CA GLU A 246 12.35 -5.75 1.19
C GLU A 246 12.23 -7.16 1.80
N GLY A 247 12.83 -8.17 1.19
CA GLY A 247 12.78 -9.55 1.69
C GLY A 247 13.42 -9.75 3.07
N ASN A 248 14.29 -8.83 3.47
CA ASN A 248 14.98 -8.84 4.76
C ASN A 248 14.44 -7.75 5.71
N TYR A 249 13.17 -7.36 5.57
CA TYR A 249 12.57 -6.25 6.29
C TYR A 249 12.75 -6.32 7.81
N LEU A 250 12.66 -7.50 8.43
CA LEU A 250 12.90 -7.71 9.86
C LEU A 250 14.34 -7.35 10.26
N GLN A 251 15.33 -7.91 9.55
CA GLN A 251 16.74 -7.63 9.82
C GLN A 251 17.07 -6.16 9.57
N ASN A 252 16.56 -5.56 8.48
CA ASN A 252 16.78 -4.16 8.17
C ASN A 252 16.21 -3.24 9.26
N THR A 253 15.03 -3.56 9.77
CA THR A 253 14.40 -2.80 10.87
C THR A 253 15.18 -2.98 12.16
N ALA A 254 15.59 -4.21 12.48
CA ALA A 254 16.42 -4.50 13.64
C ALA A 254 17.75 -3.72 13.62
N ASP A 255 18.42 -3.68 12.47
CA ASP A 255 19.67 -2.92 12.29
C ASP A 255 19.46 -1.41 12.47
N ILE A 256 18.33 -0.86 11.99
CA ILE A 256 17.97 0.55 12.19
C ILE A 256 17.74 0.87 13.66
N LEU A 257 17.05 -0.01 14.38
CA LEU A 257 16.70 0.17 15.79
C LEU A 257 17.86 -0.18 16.75
N GLY A 258 18.86 -0.93 16.27
CA GLY A 258 19.94 -1.48 17.08
C GLY A 258 19.55 -2.74 17.85
N PHE A 259 18.56 -3.49 17.37
CA PHE A 259 18.05 -4.73 17.95
C PHE A 259 18.61 -5.96 17.23
N LYS A 260 18.40 -7.14 17.83
CA LYS A 260 18.57 -8.40 17.11
C LYS A 260 17.25 -8.77 16.41
N ALA A 261 17.33 -9.28 15.19
CA ALA A 261 16.14 -9.64 14.43
C ALA A 261 15.30 -10.73 15.13
N ASP A 262 15.96 -11.65 15.84
CA ASP A 262 15.30 -12.73 16.60
C ASP A 262 14.49 -12.21 17.80
N ASP A 263 14.82 -11.01 18.30
CA ASP A 263 14.12 -10.38 19.43
C ASP A 263 12.91 -9.54 18.95
N MET A 264 12.74 -9.38 17.64
CA MET A 264 11.64 -8.61 17.07
C MET A 264 10.39 -9.45 16.84
N SER A 265 9.23 -8.88 17.14
CA SER A 265 7.94 -9.44 16.72
C SER A 265 7.76 -9.31 15.21
N ASN A 266 7.21 -10.35 14.56
CA ASN A 266 6.91 -10.34 13.12
C ASN A 266 5.73 -9.42 12.75
N VAL A 267 4.99 -8.88 13.72
CA VAL A 267 3.78 -8.10 13.47
C VAL A 267 3.96 -6.65 13.90
N SER A 268 4.15 -6.44 15.18
CA SER A 268 4.34 -5.10 15.74
C SER A 268 4.79 -5.20 17.20
N SER A 269 5.32 -4.09 17.71
CA SER A 269 5.46 -3.83 19.13
C SER A 269 5.01 -2.40 19.39
N ASP A 270 3.95 -2.24 20.19
CA ASP A 270 3.39 -0.93 20.51
C ASP A 270 4.24 -0.19 21.56
N GLU A 271 4.99 -0.94 22.35
CA GLU A 271 5.93 -0.38 23.32
C GLU A 271 7.18 -1.26 23.38
N ILE A 272 8.33 -0.61 23.26
CA ILE A 272 9.64 -1.21 23.49
C ILE A 272 10.17 -0.76 24.85
N SER A 273 11.18 -1.45 25.39
CA SER A 273 11.70 -1.14 26.72
C SER A 273 12.21 0.31 26.82
N PRO A 274 12.13 0.97 27.99
CA PRO A 274 12.63 2.34 28.15
C PRO A 274 14.13 2.51 27.79
N GLU A 275 14.95 1.49 28.00
CA GLU A 275 16.36 1.48 27.63
C GLU A 275 16.54 1.47 26.11
N ASP A 276 15.75 0.65 25.42
CA ASP A 276 15.76 0.54 23.97
C ASP A 276 15.16 1.80 23.31
N GLN A 277 14.17 2.43 23.92
CA GLN A 277 13.60 3.71 23.46
C GLN A 277 14.68 4.80 23.45
N GLN A 278 15.49 4.88 24.50
CA GLN A 278 16.58 5.87 24.60
C GLN A 278 17.65 5.63 23.53
N THR A 279 17.94 4.38 23.23
CA THR A 279 18.97 4.00 22.25
C THR A 279 18.48 4.17 20.82
N SER A 280 17.29 3.67 20.51
CA SER A 280 16.72 3.67 19.16
C SER A 280 16.10 5.02 18.78
N GLY A 281 15.59 5.80 19.76
CA GLY A 281 14.77 6.99 19.51
C GLY A 281 13.36 6.67 19.00
N VAL A 282 12.88 5.45 19.27
CA VAL A 282 11.59 4.91 18.79
C VAL A 282 10.85 4.28 19.97
N ASN A 283 9.55 4.49 20.07
CA ASN A 283 8.71 3.94 21.13
C ASN A 283 8.06 2.60 20.74
N GLY A 284 7.83 2.39 19.45
CA GLY A 284 7.24 1.19 18.90
C GLY A 284 7.43 1.09 17.40
N TYR A 285 7.07 -0.06 16.84
CA TYR A 285 7.10 -0.29 15.40
C TYR A 285 5.93 -1.16 14.96
N SER A 286 5.51 -1.01 13.72
CA SER A 286 4.50 -1.86 13.10
C SER A 286 4.84 -2.13 11.64
N PHE A 287 4.70 -3.39 11.21
CA PHE A 287 4.91 -3.78 9.82
C PHE A 287 3.60 -3.69 9.02
N ASN A 288 3.69 -3.28 7.77
CA ASN A 288 2.59 -3.37 6.81
C ASN A 288 2.47 -4.82 6.32
N THR A 289 2.09 -5.72 7.23
CA THR A 289 2.12 -7.18 7.04
C THR A 289 1.31 -7.62 5.83
N THR A 290 0.16 -6.97 5.57
CA THR A 290 -0.68 -7.30 4.42
C THR A 290 0.00 -6.93 3.10
N LEU A 291 0.61 -5.74 3.02
CA LEU A 291 1.35 -5.31 1.83
C LEU A 291 2.59 -6.19 1.61
N LEU A 292 3.35 -6.46 2.66
CA LEU A 292 4.52 -7.35 2.61
C LEU A 292 4.14 -8.76 2.16
N ALA A 293 3.03 -9.31 2.66
CA ALA A 293 2.53 -10.61 2.23
C ALA A 293 2.12 -10.63 0.75
N MET A 294 1.46 -9.57 0.25
CA MET A 294 1.11 -9.43 -1.17
C MET A 294 2.35 -9.25 -2.06
N LYS A 295 3.41 -8.62 -1.54
CA LYS A 295 4.71 -8.54 -2.19
C LYS A 295 5.48 -9.88 -2.17
N GLY A 296 5.04 -10.86 -1.37
CA GLY A 296 5.66 -12.18 -1.23
C GLY A 296 6.60 -12.31 -0.03
N TYR A 297 6.54 -11.36 0.90
CA TYR A 297 7.36 -11.33 2.12
C TYR A 297 6.46 -11.49 3.35
N GLY A 298 6.96 -12.14 4.39
CA GLY A 298 6.23 -12.32 5.67
C GLY A 298 5.35 -13.57 5.74
N GLY A 299 4.90 -13.91 6.96
CA GLY A 299 4.33 -15.20 7.32
C GLY A 299 2.91 -15.53 6.82
N SER A 300 2.22 -14.65 6.09
CA SER A 300 0.92 -14.96 5.50
C SER A 300 1.02 -15.14 3.98
N GLU A 301 1.68 -16.21 3.55
CA GLU A 301 1.83 -16.56 2.13
C GLU A 301 0.50 -16.90 1.43
N GLY A 302 -0.60 -16.99 2.19
CA GLY A 302 -1.86 -17.57 1.73
C GLY A 302 -2.41 -16.96 0.44
N THR A 303 -2.39 -15.64 0.30
CA THR A 303 -2.99 -14.97 -0.88
C THR A 303 -2.15 -15.18 -2.14
N ASN A 304 -0.83 -15.02 -2.07
CA ASN A 304 0.06 -15.26 -3.20
C ASN A 304 0.06 -16.74 -3.59
N VAL A 305 0.16 -17.64 -2.61
CA VAL A 305 0.08 -19.10 -2.84
C VAL A 305 -1.24 -19.47 -3.51
N MET A 306 -2.36 -18.89 -3.09
CA MET A 306 -3.68 -19.14 -3.69
C MET A 306 -3.73 -18.71 -5.16
N ILE A 307 -3.30 -17.47 -5.48
CA ILE A 307 -3.32 -16.94 -6.87
C ILE A 307 -2.42 -17.77 -7.78
N PHE A 308 -1.17 -18.03 -7.36
CA PHE A 308 -0.22 -18.76 -8.17
C PHE A 308 -0.58 -20.25 -8.28
N SER A 309 -1.12 -20.89 -7.24
CA SER A 309 -1.56 -22.29 -7.31
C SER A 309 -2.74 -22.45 -8.27
N LEU A 310 -3.70 -21.53 -8.27
CA LEU A 310 -4.81 -21.53 -9.21
C LEU A 310 -4.30 -21.38 -10.65
N ALA A 311 -3.39 -20.44 -10.90
CA ALA A 311 -2.78 -20.24 -12.21
C ALA A 311 -2.04 -21.50 -12.70
N VAL A 312 -1.25 -22.14 -11.83
CA VAL A 312 -0.53 -23.39 -12.11
C VAL A 312 -1.50 -24.53 -12.46
N ILE A 313 -2.59 -24.68 -11.69
CA ILE A 313 -3.61 -25.72 -11.97
C ILE A 313 -4.22 -25.49 -13.36
N ILE A 314 -4.60 -24.26 -13.72
CA ILE A 314 -5.16 -23.94 -15.03
C ILE A 314 -4.14 -24.23 -16.14
N ILE A 315 -2.88 -23.86 -15.97
CA ILE A 315 -1.80 -24.14 -16.93
C ILE A 315 -1.63 -25.65 -17.13
N ILE A 316 -1.66 -26.44 -16.07
CA ILE A 316 -1.58 -27.92 -16.16
C ILE A 316 -2.76 -28.48 -16.95
N ILE A 317 -3.98 -28.01 -16.70
CA ILE A 317 -5.18 -28.45 -17.45
C ILE A 317 -5.03 -28.11 -18.93
N VAL A 318 -4.57 -26.90 -19.27
CA VAL A 318 -4.34 -26.48 -20.67
C VAL A 318 -3.28 -27.33 -21.34
N MET A 319 -2.18 -27.65 -20.63
CA MET A 319 -1.13 -28.55 -21.16
C MET A 319 -1.66 -29.97 -21.42
N LEU A 320 -2.40 -30.55 -20.47
CA LEU A 320 -3.00 -31.87 -20.65
C LEU A 320 -3.97 -31.92 -21.84
N ALA A 321 -4.84 -30.88 -21.95
CA ALA A 321 -5.74 -30.77 -23.10
C ALA A 321 -4.97 -30.70 -24.44
N SER A 322 -3.87 -29.96 -24.49
CA SER A 322 -3.01 -29.83 -25.67
C SER A 322 -2.37 -31.16 -26.06
N VAL A 323 -1.80 -31.88 -25.08
CA VAL A 323 -1.24 -33.21 -25.31
C VAL A 323 -2.31 -34.17 -25.84
N PHE A 324 -3.53 -34.10 -25.29
CA PHE A 324 -4.62 -34.94 -25.75
C PHE A 324 -5.03 -34.67 -27.22
N VAL A 325 -5.14 -33.39 -27.62
CA VAL A 325 -5.40 -32.98 -29.00
C VAL A 325 -4.31 -33.49 -29.95
N ILE A 326 -3.05 -33.31 -29.57
CA ILE A 326 -1.90 -33.78 -30.37
C ILE A 326 -1.94 -35.32 -30.51
N ARG A 327 -2.12 -36.04 -29.38
CA ARG A 327 -2.22 -37.51 -29.38
C ARG A 327 -3.36 -38.01 -30.28
N ASN A 328 -4.55 -37.42 -30.18
CA ASN A 328 -5.68 -37.81 -31.04
C ASN A 328 -5.40 -37.56 -32.52
N SER A 329 -4.76 -36.46 -32.86
CA SER A 329 -4.36 -36.14 -34.23
C SER A 329 -3.39 -37.16 -34.81
N PHE A 330 -2.42 -37.62 -33.98
CA PHE A 330 -1.48 -38.69 -34.36
C PHE A 330 -2.16 -40.07 -34.46
N ALA A 331 -3.02 -40.45 -33.51
CA ALA A 331 -3.70 -41.73 -33.50
C ALA A 331 -4.56 -41.91 -34.77
N ILE A 332 -5.34 -40.91 -35.15
CA ILE A 332 -6.13 -40.92 -36.39
C ILE A 332 -5.21 -41.06 -37.61
N SER A 333 -4.04 -40.41 -37.62
CA SER A 333 -3.06 -40.51 -38.71
C SER A 333 -2.52 -41.91 -38.89
N ILE A 334 -2.26 -42.59 -37.80
CA ILE A 334 -1.73 -43.99 -37.83
C ILE A 334 -2.82 -44.94 -38.33
N THR A 335 -4.05 -44.82 -37.83
CA THR A 335 -5.16 -45.69 -38.20
C THR A 335 -5.50 -45.56 -39.68
N GLU A 336 -5.54 -44.36 -40.26
CA GLU A 336 -5.78 -44.14 -41.69
C GLU A 336 -4.66 -44.74 -42.57
N LYS A 337 -3.39 -44.60 -42.14
CA LYS A 337 -2.27 -45.20 -42.89
C LYS A 337 -2.29 -46.71 -42.83
N THR A 338 -2.60 -47.28 -41.66
CA THR A 338 -2.72 -48.74 -41.49
C THR A 338 -3.86 -49.31 -42.37
N SER A 339 -5.02 -48.65 -42.43
CA SER A 339 -6.14 -49.03 -43.31
C SER A 339 -5.74 -48.94 -44.78
N MET A 340 -5.02 -47.91 -45.20
CA MET A 340 -4.57 -47.74 -46.59
C MET A 340 -3.54 -48.83 -46.97
N TYR A 341 -2.62 -49.18 -46.06
CA TYR A 341 -1.68 -50.27 -46.32
C TYR A 341 -2.36 -51.64 -46.31
N GLY A 342 -3.38 -51.85 -45.47
CA GLY A 342 -4.19 -53.09 -45.49
C GLY A 342 -4.95 -53.30 -46.78
N MET A 343 -5.49 -52.23 -47.39
CA MET A 343 -6.16 -52.29 -48.69
C MET A 343 -5.19 -52.52 -49.88
N LEU A 344 -3.91 -52.14 -49.72
CA LEU A 344 -2.90 -52.38 -50.76
C LEU A 344 -2.29 -53.79 -50.67
N ALA A 345 -2.47 -54.50 -49.54
CA ALA A 345 -1.96 -55.86 -49.30
C ALA A 345 -3.00 -56.98 -49.56
N SER A 346 -4.25 -56.61 -49.75
CA SER A 346 -5.37 -57.48 -50.18
C SER A 346 -5.55 -57.48 -51.72
#